data_b7c9c9201e08792a4baac089fe0889a3
#
_entry.id   b7c9c9201e08792a4baac089fe0889a3
#
_cell.length_a   1.000
_cell.length_b   1.000
_cell.length_c   1.000
_cell.angle_alpha   90.00
_cell.angle_beta   90.00
_cell.angle_gamma   90.00
#
_symmetry.space_group_name_H-M   'P 1'
#
loop_
_entity.id
_entity.type
_entity.pdbx_description
1 polymer ?
#
loop_
_entity_poly.entity_id
_entity_poly.type
_entity_poly.pdbx_seq_one_letter_code
_entity_poly.pdbx_strand_id
1 'polypeptide(L)'
;MSKIGLFYGTQTGNTQTIAEQIQKEFGGKSVVELYDISGADTSDFEGYECIVVGCPTWNVGELQADWDGFYEELDNINFNGKKVAYFGAGDQFGYADNFQDAMGILEEKIAGLGAKTVGYWSTDGYEFNESKAVRDGGKFVGLAIDEDNQSELTDNRIKVWVAQLKKEFGL
;
A
#
# COMPACT_ATOMS: atom_id res chain seq x y z
N MET A 1 -16.28 4.89 -15.11
CA MET A 1 -16.02 4.77 -13.67
C MET A 1 -14.79 3.90 -13.43
N SER A 2 -13.90 4.33 -12.55
CA SER A 2 -12.69 3.56 -12.24
C SER A 2 -13.03 2.27 -11.50
N LYS A 3 -12.24 1.22 -11.76
CA LYS A 3 -12.45 -0.11 -11.15
C LYS A 3 -11.73 -0.26 -9.82
N ILE A 4 -10.71 0.53 -9.58
CA ILE A 4 -9.85 0.47 -8.41
C ILE A 4 -9.79 1.83 -7.75
N GLY A 5 -9.96 1.88 -6.44
CA GLY A 5 -9.68 3.07 -5.63
C GLY A 5 -8.30 2.92 -4.99
N LEU A 6 -7.40 3.87 -5.22
CA LEU A 6 -6.08 3.89 -4.60
C LEU A 6 -6.02 5.05 -3.61
N PHE A 7 -5.84 4.72 -2.35
CA PHE A 7 -5.81 5.68 -1.24
C PHE A 7 -4.40 5.74 -0.67
N TYR A 8 -3.82 6.93 -0.66
CA TYR A 8 -2.44 7.10 -0.21
C TYR A 8 -2.29 8.26 0.76
N GLY A 9 -1.31 8.14 1.65
CA GLY A 9 -0.84 9.24 2.49
C GLY A 9 0.59 9.59 2.10
N THR A 10 0.92 10.87 2.09
CA THR A 10 2.27 11.33 1.74
C THR A 10 2.63 12.60 2.50
N GLN A 11 3.91 12.75 2.82
CA GLN A 11 4.44 13.98 3.40
C GLN A 11 5.51 14.61 2.53
N THR A 12 6.32 13.79 1.84
CA THR A 12 7.42 14.26 0.99
C THR A 12 7.11 14.16 -0.50
N GLY A 13 5.94 13.60 -0.86
CA GLY A 13 5.54 13.40 -2.24
C GLY A 13 6.00 12.06 -2.85
N ASN A 14 6.84 11.29 -2.18
CA ASN A 14 7.32 10.01 -2.71
C ASN A 14 6.19 9.00 -2.89
N THR A 15 5.33 8.86 -1.90
CA THR A 15 4.20 7.93 -1.97
C THR A 15 3.22 8.33 -3.06
N GLN A 16 3.00 9.62 -3.24
CA GLN A 16 2.15 10.14 -4.32
C GLN A 16 2.73 9.77 -5.69
N THR A 17 4.04 9.95 -5.88
CA THR A 17 4.72 9.60 -7.14
C THR A 17 4.56 8.11 -7.45
N ILE A 18 4.73 7.25 -6.44
CA ILE A 18 4.53 5.81 -6.58
C ILE A 18 3.09 5.51 -6.96
N ALA A 19 2.12 6.15 -6.30
CA ALA A 19 0.70 5.99 -6.59
C ALA A 19 0.37 6.34 -8.05
N GLU A 20 0.93 7.44 -8.55
CA GLU A 20 0.75 7.87 -9.93
C GLU A 20 1.36 6.86 -10.93
N GLN A 21 2.51 6.28 -10.61
CA GLN A 21 3.13 5.25 -11.43
C GLN A 21 2.28 3.97 -11.46
N ILE A 22 1.73 3.57 -10.32
CA ILE A 22 0.83 2.41 -10.24
C ILE A 22 -0.42 2.66 -11.09
N GLN A 23 -1.02 3.83 -10.98
CA GLN A 23 -2.17 4.23 -11.80
C GLN A 23 -1.86 4.09 -13.28
N LYS A 24 -0.72 4.63 -13.70
CA LYS A 24 -0.27 4.59 -15.10
C LYS A 24 -0.09 3.15 -15.59
N GLU A 25 0.53 2.31 -14.78
CA GLU A 25 0.76 0.89 -15.14
C GLU A 25 -0.55 0.10 -15.28
N PHE A 26 -1.56 0.44 -14.51
CA PHE A 26 -2.89 -0.19 -14.65
C PHE A 26 -3.64 0.25 -15.90
N GLY A 27 -3.30 1.38 -16.49
CA GLY A 27 -3.97 1.90 -17.68
C GLY A 27 -4.53 3.31 -17.53
N GLY A 28 -4.23 3.98 -16.43
CA GLY A 28 -4.59 5.39 -16.21
C GLY A 28 -5.84 5.59 -15.36
N LYS A 29 -6.37 6.80 -15.41
CA LYS A 29 -7.50 7.24 -14.58
C LYS A 29 -8.80 6.48 -14.83
N SER A 30 -8.95 5.91 -16.01
CA SER A 30 -10.14 5.11 -16.32
C SER A 30 -10.18 3.79 -15.55
N VAL A 31 -9.04 3.33 -15.04
CA VAL A 31 -8.92 2.09 -14.28
C VAL A 31 -8.75 2.37 -12.78
N VAL A 32 -7.89 3.33 -12.43
CA VAL A 32 -7.55 3.65 -11.03
C VAL A 32 -7.86 5.11 -10.74
N GLU A 33 -8.65 5.35 -9.70
CA GLU A 33 -8.87 6.68 -9.14
C GLU A 33 -7.97 6.88 -7.93
N LEU A 34 -7.25 8.01 -7.90
CA LEU A 34 -6.36 8.34 -6.79
C LEU A 34 -7.06 9.20 -5.73
N TYR A 35 -6.86 8.87 -4.47
CA TYR A 35 -7.36 9.64 -3.33
C TYR A 35 -6.21 9.90 -2.37
N ASP A 36 -5.97 11.18 -2.07
CA ASP A 36 -5.10 11.55 -0.96
C ASP A 36 -5.92 11.36 0.33
N ILE A 37 -5.42 10.54 1.25
CA ILE A 37 -6.19 10.19 2.46
C ILE A 37 -6.50 11.41 3.33
N SER A 38 -5.71 12.48 3.23
CA SER A 38 -5.96 13.72 3.97
C SER A 38 -7.28 14.40 3.58
N GLY A 39 -7.75 14.14 2.37
CA GLY A 39 -9.01 14.70 1.85
C GLY A 39 -10.08 13.67 1.55
N ALA A 40 -9.82 12.39 1.85
CA ALA A 40 -10.76 11.31 1.58
C ALA A 40 -11.78 11.14 2.70
N ASP A 41 -12.92 10.55 2.35
CA ASP A 41 -14.00 10.23 3.27
C ASP A 41 -14.22 8.72 3.26
N THR A 42 -14.83 8.19 4.32
CA THR A 42 -15.16 6.77 4.41
C THR A 42 -16.05 6.32 3.26
N SER A 43 -16.95 7.18 2.80
CA SER A 43 -17.83 6.89 1.66
C SER A 43 -17.08 6.67 0.35
N ASP A 44 -15.87 7.22 0.21
CA ASP A 44 -15.06 7.04 -0.99
C ASP A 44 -14.60 5.58 -1.17
N PHE A 45 -14.47 4.84 -0.07
CA PHE A 45 -14.09 3.43 -0.10
C PHE A 45 -15.22 2.51 -0.54
N GLU A 46 -16.46 2.89 -0.26
CA GLU A 46 -17.62 2.02 -0.44
C GLU A 46 -17.90 1.67 -1.90
N GLY A 47 -17.51 2.53 -2.83
CA GLY A 47 -17.74 2.34 -4.26
C GLY A 47 -16.81 1.33 -4.92
N TYR A 48 -15.82 0.80 -4.22
CA TYR A 48 -14.79 -0.05 -4.81
C TYR A 48 -14.75 -1.43 -4.17
N GLU A 49 -14.71 -2.48 -5.00
CA GLU A 49 -14.42 -3.85 -4.55
C GLU A 49 -12.93 -4.13 -4.52
N CYS A 50 -12.17 -3.41 -5.34
CA CYS A 50 -10.71 -3.51 -5.42
C CYS A 50 -10.10 -2.21 -4.94
N ILE A 51 -9.26 -2.28 -3.92
CA ILE A 51 -8.65 -1.11 -3.28
C ILE A 51 -7.14 -1.31 -3.17
N VAL A 52 -6.40 -0.22 -3.39
CA VAL A 52 -4.96 -0.17 -3.13
C VAL A 52 -4.70 0.89 -2.06
N VAL A 53 -3.93 0.54 -1.06
CA VAL A 53 -3.58 1.43 0.06
C VAL A 53 -2.08 1.67 0.06
N GLY A 54 -1.67 2.92 0.09
CA GLY A 54 -0.26 3.31 0.09
C GLY A 54 0.12 4.20 1.27
N CYS A 55 1.24 3.89 1.92
CA CYS A 55 1.68 4.60 3.11
C CYS A 55 3.21 4.53 3.28
N PRO A 56 3.90 5.65 3.56
CA PRO A 56 5.28 5.59 4.00
C PRO A 56 5.35 5.22 5.47
N THR A 57 6.45 4.56 5.87
CA THR A 57 6.75 4.31 7.28
C THR A 57 7.60 5.46 7.80
N TRP A 58 7.19 6.10 8.89
CA TRP A 58 7.88 7.24 9.50
C TRP A 58 8.49 6.86 10.84
N ASN A 59 9.55 7.56 11.19
CA ASN A 59 10.25 7.39 12.48
C ASN A 59 10.53 5.91 12.78
N VAL A 60 10.12 5.44 13.94
CA VAL A 60 10.35 4.06 14.40
C VAL A 60 9.11 3.21 14.13
N GLY A 61 8.75 3.07 12.85
CA GLY A 61 7.62 2.23 12.44
C GLY A 61 6.25 2.88 12.60
N GLU A 62 6.18 4.21 12.59
CA GLU A 62 4.92 4.93 12.78
C GLU A 62 4.16 5.13 11.47
N LEU A 63 2.83 5.21 11.58
CA LEU A 63 1.97 5.61 10.48
C LEU A 63 2.26 7.07 10.09
N GLN A 64 2.17 7.36 8.81
CA GLN A 64 2.18 8.73 8.33
C GLN A 64 0.98 9.48 8.94
N ALA A 65 1.14 10.78 9.24
CA ALA A 65 0.18 11.56 10.02
C ALA A 65 -1.28 11.49 9.52
N ASP A 66 -1.48 11.54 8.19
CA ASP A 66 -2.84 11.51 7.63
C ASP A 66 -3.50 10.14 7.81
N TRP A 67 -2.73 9.05 7.69
CA TRP A 67 -3.22 7.71 7.98
C TRP A 67 -3.47 7.51 9.48
N ASP A 68 -2.62 8.06 10.32
CA ASP A 68 -2.83 8.00 11.77
C ASP A 68 -4.15 8.66 12.15
N GLY A 69 -4.44 9.82 11.57
CA GLY A 69 -5.70 10.53 11.78
C GLY A 69 -6.91 9.81 11.20
N PHE A 70 -6.73 8.99 10.16
CA PHE A 70 -7.81 8.24 9.51
C PHE A 70 -8.00 6.85 10.11
N TYR A 71 -7.06 6.37 10.91
CA TYR A 71 -7.01 4.99 11.39
C TYR A 71 -8.29 4.51 12.08
N GLU A 72 -8.85 5.33 12.96
CA GLU A 72 -10.10 4.99 13.66
C GLU A 72 -11.32 5.05 12.74
N GLU A 73 -11.29 5.91 11.74
CA GLU A 73 -12.39 6.03 10.78
C GLU A 73 -12.52 4.80 9.90
N LEU A 74 -11.45 4.00 9.75
CA LEU A 74 -11.51 2.73 9.03
C LEU A 74 -12.57 1.78 9.61
N ASP A 75 -12.84 1.87 10.91
CA ASP A 75 -13.87 1.05 11.57
C ASP A 75 -15.27 1.28 10.99
N ASN A 76 -15.50 2.42 10.36
CA ASN A 76 -16.79 2.79 9.78
C ASN A 76 -16.97 2.31 8.34
N ILE A 77 -15.98 1.64 7.79
CA ILE A 77 -15.99 1.12 6.40
C ILE A 77 -16.27 -0.38 6.44
N ASN A 78 -17.19 -0.82 5.59
CA ASN A 78 -17.45 -2.25 5.43
C ASN A 78 -16.49 -2.83 4.36
N PHE A 79 -15.48 -3.56 4.82
CA PHE A 79 -14.50 -4.19 3.92
C PHE A 79 -14.88 -5.61 3.50
N ASN A 80 -15.99 -6.15 3.96
CA ASN A 80 -16.41 -7.51 3.59
C ASN A 80 -16.56 -7.64 2.06
N GLY A 81 -15.91 -8.66 1.50
CA GLY A 81 -15.93 -8.91 0.06
C GLY A 81 -14.98 -8.04 -0.76
N LYS A 82 -14.26 -7.13 -0.13
CA LYS A 82 -13.28 -6.28 -0.81
C LYS A 82 -11.92 -6.95 -0.83
N LYS A 83 -11.22 -6.77 -1.96
CA LYS A 83 -9.81 -7.17 -2.10
C LYS A 83 -8.95 -5.93 -1.95
N VAL A 84 -8.00 -5.97 -1.04
CA VAL A 84 -7.14 -4.82 -0.74
C VAL A 84 -5.67 -5.21 -0.92
N ALA A 85 -4.96 -4.41 -1.70
CA ALA A 85 -3.52 -4.52 -1.89
C ALA A 85 -2.84 -3.32 -1.23
N TYR A 86 -1.60 -3.49 -0.82
CA TYR A 86 -0.86 -2.49 -0.06
C TYR A 86 0.48 -2.20 -0.72
N PHE A 87 0.94 -0.96 -0.65
CA PHE A 87 2.31 -0.63 -0.97
C PHE A 87 2.85 0.36 0.05
N GLY A 88 4.15 0.37 0.22
CA GLY A 88 4.77 1.25 1.19
C GLY A 88 6.11 1.77 0.71
N ALA A 89 6.47 2.98 1.16
CA ALA A 89 7.79 3.56 0.98
C ALA A 89 8.55 3.48 2.30
N GLY A 90 9.78 2.99 2.28
CA GLY A 90 10.59 2.84 3.47
C GLY A 90 12.07 2.86 3.13
N ASP A 91 12.90 2.87 4.17
CA ASP A 91 14.37 2.88 4.09
C ASP A 91 14.89 1.66 4.84
N GLN A 92 15.33 0.64 4.10
CA GLN A 92 15.75 -0.64 4.68
C GLN A 92 17.06 -0.56 5.45
N PHE A 93 17.88 0.46 5.21
CA PHE A 93 19.13 0.65 5.93
C PHE A 93 18.99 1.63 7.08
N GLY A 94 18.32 2.75 6.85
CA GLY A 94 18.11 3.76 7.90
C GLY A 94 17.15 3.32 8.98
N TYR A 95 16.17 2.48 8.63
CA TYR A 95 15.14 1.97 9.55
C TYR A 95 15.01 0.46 9.42
N ALA A 96 16.13 -0.24 9.54
CA ALA A 96 16.20 -1.69 9.33
C ALA A 96 15.35 -2.52 10.29
N ASP A 97 15.07 -2.01 11.49
CA ASP A 97 14.27 -2.72 12.49
C ASP A 97 12.77 -2.41 12.36
N ASN A 98 12.39 -1.47 11.49
CA ASN A 98 11.02 -1.01 11.31
C ASN A 98 10.63 -0.89 9.83
N PHE A 99 11.31 -1.63 8.98
CA PHE A 99 11.11 -1.54 7.53
C PHE A 99 9.67 -1.89 7.14
N GLN A 100 8.98 -0.94 6.53
CA GLN A 100 7.60 -1.09 6.05
C GLN A 100 6.57 -1.40 7.15
N ASP A 101 6.86 -1.06 8.40
CA ASP A 101 5.96 -1.35 9.52
C ASP A 101 4.57 -0.74 9.33
N ALA A 102 4.49 0.49 8.82
CA ALA A 102 3.20 1.16 8.61
C ALA A 102 2.30 0.39 7.65
N MET A 103 2.87 -0.20 6.60
CA MET A 103 2.11 -1.05 5.67
C MET A 103 1.53 -2.26 6.40
N GLY A 104 2.30 -2.89 7.27
CA GLY A 104 1.84 -4.01 8.08
C GLY A 104 0.74 -3.64 9.07
N ILE A 105 0.85 -2.47 9.69
CA ILE A 105 -0.15 -1.96 10.63
C ILE A 105 -1.49 -1.75 9.92
N LEU A 106 -1.47 -1.13 8.75
CA LEU A 106 -2.68 -0.89 7.97
C LEU A 106 -3.31 -2.20 7.48
N GLU A 107 -2.50 -3.13 7.00
CA GLU A 107 -2.99 -4.43 6.54
C GLU A 107 -3.68 -5.19 7.68
N GLU A 108 -3.07 -5.25 8.84
CA GLU A 108 -3.64 -5.93 10.01
C GLU A 108 -4.99 -5.32 10.39
N LYS A 109 -5.10 -3.99 10.40
CA LYS A 109 -6.34 -3.28 10.70
C LYS A 109 -7.42 -3.59 9.68
N ILE A 110 -7.13 -3.40 8.40
CA ILE A 110 -8.10 -3.52 7.32
C ILE A 110 -8.51 -4.98 7.11
N ALA A 111 -7.57 -5.92 7.17
CA ALA A 111 -7.89 -7.35 7.09
C ALA A 111 -8.78 -7.79 8.26
N GLY A 112 -8.54 -7.25 9.45
CA GLY A 112 -9.38 -7.50 10.62
C GLY A 112 -10.81 -6.98 10.46
N LEU A 113 -11.05 -6.05 9.54
CA LEU A 113 -12.37 -5.50 9.22
C LEU A 113 -13.07 -6.26 8.10
N GLY A 114 -12.49 -7.35 7.61
CA GLY A 114 -13.11 -8.24 6.63
C GLY A 114 -12.54 -8.23 5.23
N ALA A 115 -11.52 -7.41 4.95
CA ALA A 115 -10.90 -7.36 3.64
C ALA A 115 -10.03 -8.61 3.39
N LYS A 116 -9.96 -9.01 2.11
CA LYS A 116 -9.03 -10.04 1.67
C LYS A 116 -7.76 -9.38 1.16
N THR A 117 -6.63 -9.69 1.76
CA THR A 117 -5.33 -9.17 1.33
C THR A 117 -4.87 -9.87 0.06
N VAL A 118 -4.49 -9.08 -0.94
CA VAL A 118 -3.87 -9.55 -2.19
C VAL A 118 -2.59 -8.74 -2.43
N GLY A 119 -1.76 -9.20 -3.38
CA GLY A 119 -0.56 -8.44 -3.73
C GLY A 119 0.64 -8.69 -2.81
N TYR A 120 0.74 -9.88 -2.22
CA TYR A 120 1.92 -10.25 -1.43
C TYR A 120 3.18 -10.12 -2.27
N TRP A 121 4.26 -9.70 -1.65
CA TRP A 121 5.53 -9.41 -2.31
C TRP A 121 6.70 -10.11 -1.61
N SER A 122 7.60 -10.72 -2.39
CA SER A 122 8.77 -11.42 -1.84
C SER A 122 9.70 -10.47 -1.09
N THR A 123 10.32 -10.95 -0.02
CA THR A 123 11.37 -10.25 0.71
C THR A 123 12.75 -10.37 0.04
N ASP A 124 12.86 -11.15 -1.04
CA ASP A 124 14.11 -11.30 -1.77
C ASP A 124 14.57 -9.95 -2.36
N GLY A 125 15.87 -9.66 -2.18
CA GLY A 125 16.44 -8.41 -2.69
C GLY A 125 16.40 -7.25 -1.69
N TYR A 126 15.94 -7.49 -0.48
CA TYR A 126 15.92 -6.50 0.61
C TYR A 126 16.82 -6.93 1.75
N GLU A 127 17.43 -5.94 2.40
CA GLU A 127 18.26 -6.16 3.60
C GLU A 127 17.68 -5.33 4.76
N PHE A 128 17.01 -5.99 5.68
CA PHE A 128 16.45 -5.38 6.88
C PHE A 128 16.49 -6.40 8.02
N ASN A 129 16.31 -5.93 9.26
CA ASN A 129 16.33 -6.81 10.43
C ASN A 129 14.93 -7.29 10.80
N GLU A 130 13.97 -6.36 10.89
CA GLU A 130 12.60 -6.66 11.30
C GLU A 130 11.60 -5.83 10.50
N SER A 131 10.42 -6.40 10.27
CA SER A 131 9.30 -5.71 9.63
C SER A 131 7.97 -6.27 10.10
N LYS A 132 7.06 -5.40 10.51
CA LYS A 132 5.67 -5.77 10.81
C LYS A 132 4.87 -6.11 9.56
N ALA A 133 5.40 -5.81 8.39
CA ALA A 133 4.76 -6.11 7.12
C ALA A 133 5.02 -7.52 6.61
N VAL A 134 5.94 -8.27 7.25
CA VAL A 134 6.25 -9.66 6.85
C VAL A 134 5.26 -10.61 7.52
N ARG A 135 4.74 -11.54 6.73
CA ARG A 135 3.82 -12.59 7.17
C ARG A 135 4.41 -13.97 6.93
N ASP A 136 3.63 -15.01 7.25
CA ASP A 136 4.04 -16.41 7.10
C ASP A 136 4.55 -16.69 5.68
N GLY A 137 5.65 -17.42 5.60
CA GLY A 137 6.30 -17.72 4.33
C GLY A 137 7.32 -16.67 3.89
N GLY A 138 7.59 -15.65 4.72
CA GLY A 138 8.60 -14.65 4.44
C GLY A 138 8.26 -13.68 3.32
N LYS A 139 6.98 -13.28 3.23
CA LYS A 139 6.52 -12.29 2.24
C LYS A 139 5.99 -11.05 2.91
N PHE A 140 6.22 -9.90 2.27
CA PHE A 140 5.55 -8.66 2.63
C PHE A 140 4.07 -8.75 2.26
N VAL A 141 3.21 -8.10 3.05
CA VAL A 141 1.78 -8.00 2.77
C VAL A 141 1.48 -7.18 1.51
N GLY A 142 2.47 -6.49 0.97
CA GLY A 142 2.33 -5.66 -0.22
C GLY A 142 3.67 -5.26 -0.80
N LEU A 143 3.65 -4.36 -1.78
CA LEU A 143 4.85 -3.93 -2.49
C LEU A 143 5.70 -3.00 -1.60
N ALA A 144 6.91 -3.43 -1.30
CA ALA A 144 7.89 -2.62 -0.57
C ALA A 144 8.76 -1.82 -1.54
N ILE A 145 8.72 -0.50 -1.45
CA ILE A 145 9.51 0.43 -2.26
C ILE A 145 10.54 1.11 -1.38
N ASP A 146 11.77 1.18 -1.85
CA ASP A 146 12.87 1.85 -1.16
C ASP A 146 13.58 2.81 -2.12
N GLU A 147 13.10 4.06 -2.16
CA GLU A 147 13.67 5.10 -3.01
C GLU A 147 15.01 5.61 -2.49
N ASP A 148 15.28 5.48 -1.20
CA ASP A 148 16.53 5.94 -0.60
C ASP A 148 17.73 5.08 -1.01
N ASN A 149 17.53 3.77 -1.14
CA ASN A 149 18.62 2.81 -1.38
C ASN A 149 18.51 2.05 -2.69
N GLN A 150 17.30 1.88 -3.24
CA GLN A 150 17.04 1.04 -4.41
C GLN A 150 16.10 1.71 -5.42
N SER A 151 16.26 3.02 -5.62
CA SER A 151 15.40 3.77 -6.54
C SER A 151 15.43 3.22 -7.98
N GLU A 152 16.54 2.63 -8.40
CA GLU A 152 16.70 2.02 -9.71
C GLU A 152 15.83 0.78 -9.93
N LEU A 153 15.33 0.18 -8.85
CA LEU A 153 14.48 -1.01 -8.92
C LEU A 153 12.98 -0.69 -8.88
N THR A 154 12.61 0.53 -8.54
CA THR A 154 11.22 0.93 -8.31
C THR A 154 10.33 0.68 -9.52
N ASP A 155 10.73 1.13 -10.71
CA ASP A 155 9.93 0.98 -11.92
C ASP A 155 9.61 -0.47 -12.24
N ASN A 156 10.61 -1.35 -12.17
CA ASN A 156 10.41 -2.76 -12.44
C ASN A 156 9.56 -3.44 -11.39
N ARG A 157 9.76 -3.10 -10.13
CA ARG A 157 8.95 -3.62 -9.03
C ARG A 157 7.47 -3.29 -9.20
N ILE A 158 7.18 -2.04 -9.58
CA ILE A 158 5.80 -1.60 -9.83
C ILE A 158 5.19 -2.39 -11.00
N LYS A 159 5.92 -2.54 -12.11
CA LYS A 159 5.43 -3.28 -13.28
C LYS A 159 5.08 -4.72 -12.95
N VAL A 160 5.96 -5.41 -12.24
CA VAL A 160 5.76 -6.82 -11.86
C VAL A 160 4.56 -6.95 -10.92
N TRP A 161 4.49 -6.06 -9.93
CA TRP A 161 3.42 -6.08 -8.95
C TRP A 161 2.05 -5.77 -9.57
N VAL A 162 1.98 -4.78 -10.45
CA VAL A 162 0.72 -4.45 -11.14
C VAL A 162 0.24 -5.60 -12.01
N ALA A 163 1.16 -6.28 -12.71
CA ALA A 163 0.81 -7.47 -13.48
C ALA A 163 0.21 -8.57 -12.60
N GLN A 164 0.77 -8.76 -11.41
CA GLN A 164 0.25 -9.69 -10.41
C GLN A 164 -1.14 -9.26 -9.93
N LEU A 165 -1.32 -7.98 -9.60
CA LEU A 165 -2.59 -7.45 -9.11
C LEU A 165 -3.71 -7.57 -10.14
N LYS A 166 -3.42 -7.38 -11.42
CA LYS A 166 -4.42 -7.55 -12.47
C LYS A 166 -5.05 -8.94 -12.42
N LYS A 167 -4.24 -9.95 -12.16
CA LYS A 167 -4.73 -11.33 -12.02
C LYS A 167 -5.50 -11.53 -10.72
N GLU A 168 -4.97 -11.02 -9.61
CA GLU A 168 -5.55 -11.23 -8.29
C GLU A 168 -6.85 -10.45 -8.11
N PHE A 169 -6.98 -9.28 -8.73
CA PHE A 169 -8.22 -8.50 -8.76
C PHE A 169 -9.23 -9.04 -9.77
N GLY A 170 -8.80 -9.90 -10.70
CA GLY A 170 -9.68 -10.43 -11.73
C GLY A 170 -9.96 -9.48 -12.90
N LEU A 171 -8.96 -8.67 -13.23
CA LEU A 171 -9.06 -7.69 -14.32
C LEU A 171 -8.49 -8.21 -15.63
#